data_d0f391a200549a8122f82a3a311413a0
#
_entry.id   d0f391a200549a8122f82a3a311413a0
#
_cell.length_a   1.000
_cell.length_b   1.000
_cell.length_c   1.000
_cell.angle_alpha   90.00
_cell.angle_beta   90.00
_cell.angle_gamma   90.00
#
_symmetry.space_group_name_H-M   'P 1'
#
loop_
_entity.id
_entity.type
_entity.pdbx_description
1 polymer ?
#
loop_
_entity_poly.entity_id
_entity_poly.type
_entity_poly.pdbx_seq_one_letter_code
_entity_poly.pdbx_strand_id
1 'polypeptide(L)'
;MGGMGGGSSIAGVLSAFGGAASGISEIPEIFRIAASACTGPGHYIFQLYEWLCIQVERVPFHSIVAGRPEMWKIGVFYVALGIRYVWSVGEARDNLERKGIFLFPKEWNAPGKNSVFIAVAVVFLVVQPVHGFQSWFLDVGQGDGVFLRTRDEAILSDCGSSQDKKIGKNVLEPFLKSQGIRTLDWILVSHADADHTNGIEWLLKEEADIRVRNLALPAAGKGQEAYKKLETLARKRGAEVYYLHRGETVRAKSLALRCLYPEAGETPAEERNSHSLVFDVTYGKFRMLLTGDIGVEDERKILAVEEDKKREKVTLLKAAHHGSNGSSSEEFLECFSPAFTVLSYGEGNTYGHPAPEAVERLEQTGTEIWRTADSGAVNVWTDGKRMYIKGYKKQDYGKKRDKKQIKN
;
A
#
# COMPACT_ATOMS: atom_id res chain seq x y z
N MET A 1 13.17 27.02 9.31
CA MET A 1 14.59 26.88 9.73
C MET A 1 14.73 25.49 10.37
N GLY A 2 15.59 24.67 9.87
CA GLY A 2 15.94 23.33 10.33
C GLY A 2 15.90 22.38 9.15
N GLY A 3 16.89 22.06 8.57
CA GLY A 3 18.19 21.55 8.85
C GLY A 3 18.27 20.11 8.33
N MET A 4 18.65 19.99 7.12
CA MET A 4 19.37 18.92 6.40
C MET A 4 19.79 17.71 7.24
N GLY A 5 19.30 16.53 6.86
CA GLY A 5 19.74 15.22 7.36
C GLY A 5 19.85 14.20 6.24
N GLY A 6 20.53 14.54 5.14
CA GLY A 6 20.75 13.61 4.00
C GLY A 6 22.23 13.33 3.69
N GLY A 7 23.18 13.86 4.49
CA GLY A 7 24.60 13.81 4.16
C GLY A 7 25.40 12.60 4.66
N SER A 8 24.81 11.64 5.35
CA SER A 8 25.59 10.64 6.11
C SER A 8 25.90 9.31 5.40
N SER A 9 25.26 9.00 4.26
CA SER A 9 25.47 7.69 3.62
C SER A 9 26.63 7.66 2.60
N ILE A 10 26.93 8.79 1.97
CA ILE A 10 28.05 8.86 1.00
C ILE A 10 29.39 9.04 1.71
N ALA A 11 29.43 9.80 2.81
CA ALA A 11 30.61 9.92 3.65
C ALA A 11 31.05 8.57 4.25
N GLY A 12 30.09 7.69 4.58
CA GLY A 12 30.37 6.32 5.07
C GLY A 12 31.01 5.42 4.02
N VAL A 13 30.60 5.53 2.77
CA VAL A 13 31.19 4.76 1.67
C VAL A 13 32.59 5.29 1.32
N LEU A 14 32.80 6.58 1.32
CA LEU A 14 34.12 7.18 1.08
C LEU A 14 35.11 6.92 2.21
N SER A 15 34.65 6.83 3.48
CA SER A 15 35.51 6.43 4.60
C SER A 15 35.91 4.95 4.54
N ALA A 16 35.05 4.07 4.00
CA ALA A 16 35.39 2.65 3.77
C ALA A 16 36.49 2.47 2.71
N PHE A 17 36.51 3.32 1.68
CA PHE A 17 37.59 3.35 0.69
C PHE A 17 38.87 4.04 1.21
N GLY A 18 38.74 5.02 2.09
CA GLY A 18 39.88 5.68 2.77
C GLY A 18 40.58 4.79 3.79
N GLY A 19 39.82 3.92 4.49
CA GLY A 19 40.35 2.98 5.46
C GLY A 19 41.16 1.82 4.85
N ALA A 20 40.82 1.43 3.61
CA ALA A 20 41.59 0.38 2.90
C ALA A 20 42.95 0.90 2.36
N ALA A 21 43.16 2.20 2.29
CA ALA A 21 44.41 2.79 1.79
C ALA A 21 45.49 2.89 2.85
N SER A 22 45.20 2.74 4.14
CA SER A 22 46.21 2.83 5.21
C SER A 22 47.08 1.59 5.38
N GLY A 23 46.76 0.49 4.71
CA GLY A 23 47.57 -0.77 4.70
C GLY A 23 48.52 -0.94 3.53
N ILE A 24 48.57 0.02 2.58
CA ILE A 24 49.36 -0.11 1.35
C ILE A 24 50.49 0.93 1.38
N SER A 25 51.49 0.67 2.24
CA SER A 25 52.65 1.56 2.39
C SER A 25 53.71 1.40 1.26
N GLU A 26 53.46 0.55 0.27
CA GLU A 26 54.45 0.24 -0.81
C GLU A 26 53.94 0.45 -2.25
N ILE A 27 52.84 1.17 -2.45
CA ILE A 27 52.44 1.50 -3.84
C ILE A 27 53.35 2.62 -4.36
N PRO A 28 54.07 2.43 -5.47
CA PRO A 28 54.87 3.49 -6.08
C PRO A 28 54.05 4.75 -6.30
N GLU A 29 54.62 5.92 -6.03
CA GLU A 29 53.97 7.22 -6.10
C GLU A 29 53.26 7.47 -7.44
N ILE A 30 53.81 6.89 -8.52
CA ILE A 30 53.24 6.95 -9.86
C ILE A 30 51.86 6.27 -9.97
N PHE A 31 51.60 5.18 -9.20
CA PHE A 31 50.25 4.54 -9.14
C PHE A 31 49.27 5.34 -8.31
N ARG A 32 49.74 6.05 -7.31
CA ARG A 32 48.90 6.97 -6.51
C ARG A 32 48.47 8.16 -7.36
N ILE A 33 49.39 8.74 -8.15
CA ILE A 33 49.08 9.83 -9.08
C ILE A 33 48.13 9.33 -10.18
N ALA A 34 48.38 8.16 -10.77
CA ALA A 34 47.50 7.57 -11.76
C ALA A 34 46.09 7.26 -11.20
N ALA A 35 46.02 6.71 -10.00
CA ALA A 35 44.74 6.47 -9.32
C ALA A 35 44.01 7.77 -9.05
N SER A 36 44.67 8.81 -8.58
CA SER A 36 44.10 10.13 -8.38
C SER A 36 43.62 10.80 -9.67
N ALA A 37 44.40 10.62 -10.76
CA ALA A 37 44.06 11.11 -12.10
C ALA A 37 42.80 10.38 -12.67
N CYS A 38 42.61 9.10 -12.35
CA CYS A 38 41.43 8.33 -12.76
C CYS A 38 40.22 8.60 -11.88
N THR A 39 40.41 8.80 -10.56
CA THR A 39 39.29 9.03 -9.62
C THR A 39 38.83 10.48 -9.60
N GLY A 40 39.73 11.46 -9.88
CA GLY A 40 39.41 12.88 -9.90
C GLY A 40 38.27 13.24 -10.84
N PRO A 41 38.32 12.87 -12.14
CA PRO A 41 37.22 13.12 -13.06
C PRO A 41 35.90 12.47 -12.60
N GLY A 42 35.96 11.24 -12.06
CA GLY A 42 34.79 10.57 -11.49
C GLY A 42 34.14 11.36 -10.36
N HIS A 43 34.94 11.93 -9.45
CA HIS A 43 34.43 12.76 -8.36
C HIS A 43 33.67 13.99 -8.88
N TYR A 44 34.21 14.69 -9.87
CA TYR A 44 33.54 15.87 -10.45
C TYR A 44 32.26 15.48 -11.23
N ILE A 45 32.25 14.32 -11.90
CA ILE A 45 31.07 13.79 -12.56
C ILE A 45 29.97 13.50 -11.54
N PHE A 46 30.29 12.87 -10.41
CA PHE A 46 29.33 12.63 -9.34
C PHE A 46 28.83 13.94 -8.70
N GLN A 47 29.69 14.91 -8.46
CA GLN A 47 29.28 16.23 -7.96
C GLN A 47 28.36 16.94 -8.96
N LEU A 48 28.69 16.91 -10.25
CA LEU A 48 27.82 17.49 -11.28
C LEU A 48 26.47 16.77 -11.32
N TYR A 49 26.47 15.43 -11.25
CA TYR A 49 25.23 14.64 -11.19
C TYR A 49 24.39 14.99 -9.98
N GLU A 50 24.99 15.06 -8.78
CA GLU A 50 24.31 15.47 -7.54
C GLU A 50 23.73 16.88 -7.65
N TRP A 51 24.53 17.82 -8.17
CA TRP A 51 24.06 19.17 -8.42
C TRP A 51 22.89 19.22 -9.39
N LEU A 52 22.95 18.46 -10.50
CA LEU A 52 21.84 18.35 -11.47
C LEU A 52 20.58 17.78 -10.81
N CYS A 53 20.72 16.72 -10.01
CA CYS A 53 19.58 16.15 -9.27
C CYS A 53 18.93 17.19 -8.35
N ILE A 54 19.73 17.95 -7.58
CA ILE A 54 19.25 19.04 -6.73
C ILE A 54 18.53 20.13 -7.54
N GLN A 55 19.02 20.49 -8.75
CA GLN A 55 18.34 21.47 -9.59
C GLN A 55 17.01 20.91 -10.14
N VAL A 56 17.00 19.63 -10.53
CA VAL A 56 15.76 18.97 -11.02
C VAL A 56 14.71 18.90 -9.92
N GLU A 57 15.08 18.62 -8.67
CA GLU A 57 14.15 18.61 -7.52
C GLU A 57 13.48 19.98 -7.28
N ARG A 58 14.09 21.09 -7.74
CA ARG A 58 13.49 22.43 -7.66
C ARG A 58 12.47 22.74 -8.75
N VAL A 59 12.40 21.90 -9.77
CA VAL A 59 11.47 22.11 -10.88
C VAL A 59 10.08 21.61 -10.46
N PRO A 60 9.01 22.40 -10.63
CA PRO A 60 7.64 21.91 -10.41
C PRO A 60 7.39 20.65 -11.25
N PHE A 61 6.74 19.66 -10.67
CA PHE A 61 6.45 18.36 -11.32
C PHE A 61 7.70 17.51 -11.65
N HIS A 62 8.81 17.71 -10.95
CA HIS A 62 10.03 16.92 -11.11
C HIS A 62 9.82 15.41 -10.85
N SER A 63 8.83 15.04 -10.05
CA SER A 63 8.46 13.66 -9.78
C SER A 63 7.01 13.40 -10.16
N ILE A 64 6.74 12.25 -10.77
CA ILE A 64 5.41 11.80 -11.13
C ILE A 64 5.20 10.40 -10.54
N VAL A 65 4.25 10.29 -9.60
CA VAL A 65 3.82 8.98 -9.10
C VAL A 65 2.92 8.34 -10.17
N ALA A 66 3.49 7.49 -10.99
CA ALA A 66 2.81 6.86 -12.14
C ALA A 66 2.26 5.47 -11.82
N GLY A 67 2.67 4.88 -10.71
CA GLY A 67 2.40 3.49 -10.39
C GLY A 67 3.32 2.52 -11.15
N ARG A 68 3.25 1.25 -10.82
CA ARG A 68 4.01 0.19 -11.47
C ARG A 68 3.22 -0.38 -12.65
N PRO A 69 3.66 -0.21 -13.90
CA PRO A 69 2.98 -0.82 -15.05
C PRO A 69 3.08 -2.35 -15.00
N GLU A 70 2.07 -3.02 -15.53
CA GLU A 70 2.08 -4.47 -15.70
C GLU A 70 3.16 -4.88 -16.71
N MET A 71 3.83 -6.02 -16.49
CA MET A 71 4.97 -6.48 -17.30
C MET A 71 4.64 -6.58 -18.80
N TRP A 72 3.43 -7.01 -19.14
CA TRP A 72 3.00 -7.08 -20.54
C TRP A 72 2.93 -5.70 -21.21
N LYS A 73 2.53 -4.65 -20.49
CA LYS A 73 2.52 -3.26 -21.00
C LYS A 73 3.93 -2.78 -21.33
N ILE A 74 4.90 -3.14 -20.47
CA ILE A 74 6.31 -2.84 -20.70
C ILE A 74 6.78 -3.54 -21.98
N GLY A 75 6.43 -4.82 -22.18
CA GLY A 75 6.71 -5.57 -23.38
C GLY A 75 6.13 -4.89 -24.63
N VAL A 76 4.83 -4.56 -24.60
CA VAL A 76 4.15 -3.87 -25.71
C VAL A 76 4.78 -2.51 -26.00
N PHE A 77 5.15 -1.76 -24.96
CA PHE A 77 5.81 -0.46 -25.11
C PHE A 77 7.12 -0.58 -25.89
N TYR A 78 8.01 -1.50 -25.50
CA TYR A 78 9.30 -1.68 -26.20
C TYR A 78 9.12 -2.24 -27.61
N VAL A 79 8.19 -3.16 -27.83
CA VAL A 79 7.86 -3.66 -29.16
C VAL A 79 7.35 -2.52 -30.04
N ALA A 80 6.45 -1.66 -29.55
CA ALA A 80 5.97 -0.52 -30.30
C ALA A 80 7.09 0.47 -30.65
N LEU A 81 8.00 0.76 -29.71
CA LEU A 81 9.17 1.58 -29.97
C LEU A 81 10.10 0.95 -31.01
N GLY A 82 10.34 -0.35 -30.94
CA GLY A 82 11.14 -1.10 -31.89
C GLY A 82 10.56 -1.04 -33.31
N ILE A 83 9.27 -1.30 -33.46
CA ILE A 83 8.55 -1.18 -34.73
C ILE A 83 8.67 0.25 -35.26
N ARG A 84 8.45 1.25 -34.39
CA ARG A 84 8.56 2.67 -34.79
C ARG A 84 9.97 3.03 -35.22
N TYR A 85 11.00 2.52 -34.54
CA TYR A 85 12.39 2.71 -34.91
C TYR A 85 12.70 2.11 -36.28
N VAL A 86 12.35 0.84 -36.51
CA VAL A 86 12.55 0.15 -37.81
C VAL A 86 11.85 0.92 -38.93
N TRP A 87 10.64 1.43 -38.71
CA TRP A 87 9.90 2.25 -39.69
C TRP A 87 10.58 3.61 -39.96
N SER A 88 11.28 4.17 -38.98
CA SER A 88 12.03 5.42 -39.15
C SER A 88 13.32 5.24 -39.98
N VAL A 89 13.84 4.02 -40.11
CA VAL A 89 14.99 3.70 -40.94
C VAL A 89 14.51 3.50 -42.39
N GLY A 90 14.88 4.41 -43.26
CA GLY A 90 14.35 4.50 -44.64
C GLY A 90 14.45 3.19 -45.42
N GLU A 91 15.60 2.51 -45.40
CA GLU A 91 15.78 1.22 -46.08
C GLU A 91 14.85 0.12 -45.62
N ALA A 92 14.65 -0.01 -44.31
CA ALA A 92 13.76 -1.01 -43.72
C ALA A 92 12.29 -0.72 -44.09
N ARG A 93 11.88 0.56 -44.03
CA ARG A 93 10.56 1.01 -44.47
C ARG A 93 10.33 0.69 -45.93
N ASP A 94 11.26 1.09 -46.82
CA ASP A 94 11.12 0.93 -48.29
C ASP A 94 11.05 -0.55 -48.70
N ASN A 95 11.72 -1.42 -47.93
CA ASN A 95 11.64 -2.88 -48.11
C ASN A 95 10.28 -3.44 -47.66
N LEU A 96 9.69 -2.94 -46.57
CA LEU A 96 8.37 -3.34 -46.09
C LEU A 96 7.28 -2.84 -47.04
N GLU A 97 7.35 -1.57 -47.50
CA GLU A 97 6.42 -0.99 -48.45
C GLU A 97 6.44 -1.73 -49.80
N ARG A 98 7.61 -2.15 -50.30
CA ARG A 98 7.74 -3.01 -51.49
C ARG A 98 7.06 -4.37 -51.31
N LYS A 99 6.96 -4.87 -50.08
CA LYS A 99 6.24 -6.11 -49.75
C LYS A 99 4.77 -5.88 -49.44
N GLY A 100 4.24 -4.65 -49.64
CA GLY A 100 2.85 -4.28 -49.36
C GLY A 100 2.53 -4.13 -47.88
N ILE A 101 3.53 -4.00 -47.01
CA ILE A 101 3.35 -3.85 -45.57
C ILE A 101 3.43 -2.37 -45.21
N PHE A 102 2.30 -1.77 -44.82
CA PHE A 102 2.19 -0.37 -44.41
C PHE A 102 1.83 -0.32 -42.91
N LEU A 103 2.80 -0.03 -42.05
CA LEU A 103 2.61 0.01 -40.61
C LEU A 103 2.12 1.36 -40.08
N PHE A 104 2.52 2.45 -40.76
CA PHE A 104 2.14 3.81 -40.38
C PHE A 104 1.85 4.64 -41.63
N PRO A 105 0.90 5.62 -41.57
CA PRO A 105 0.65 6.57 -42.64
C PRO A 105 1.91 7.36 -43.00
N LYS A 106 2.08 7.73 -44.27
CA LYS A 106 3.24 8.51 -44.75
C LYS A 106 3.42 9.82 -43.99
N GLU A 107 2.33 10.44 -43.58
CA GLU A 107 2.30 11.70 -42.83
C GLU A 107 2.94 11.56 -41.41
N TRP A 108 3.07 10.32 -40.89
CA TRP A 108 3.68 10.06 -39.59
C TRP A 108 5.20 10.13 -39.61
N ASN A 109 5.82 10.28 -40.80
CA ASN A 109 7.28 10.49 -40.90
C ASN A 109 7.65 11.99 -40.78
N ALA A 110 6.68 12.90 -40.67
CA ALA A 110 6.94 14.32 -40.48
C ALA A 110 7.63 14.61 -39.13
N PRO A 111 8.49 15.65 -39.08
CA PRO A 111 9.09 16.10 -37.83
C PRO A 111 8.02 16.31 -36.73
N GLY A 112 8.28 15.88 -35.52
CA GLY A 112 7.33 15.98 -34.38
C GLY A 112 6.37 14.79 -34.20
N LYS A 113 6.06 13.99 -35.23
CA LYS A 113 5.19 12.82 -35.08
C LYS A 113 5.79 11.72 -34.20
N ASN A 114 7.12 11.60 -34.16
CA ASN A 114 7.81 10.71 -33.22
C ASN A 114 7.54 11.10 -31.76
N SER A 115 7.54 12.40 -31.45
CA SER A 115 7.26 12.89 -30.10
C SER A 115 5.83 12.58 -29.68
N VAL A 116 4.85 12.73 -30.59
CA VAL A 116 3.45 12.36 -30.32
C VAL A 116 3.34 10.85 -30.07
N PHE A 117 3.98 10.02 -30.90
CA PHE A 117 3.96 8.56 -30.71
C PHE A 117 4.55 8.16 -29.35
N ILE A 118 5.72 8.71 -29.01
CA ILE A 118 6.37 8.46 -27.70
C ILE A 118 5.45 8.91 -26.57
N ALA A 119 4.84 10.09 -26.66
CA ALA A 119 3.93 10.58 -25.64
C ALA A 119 2.72 9.65 -25.45
N VAL A 120 2.11 9.16 -26.53
CA VAL A 120 1.00 8.19 -26.47
C VAL A 120 1.47 6.87 -25.85
N ALA A 121 2.65 6.36 -26.24
CA ALA A 121 3.21 5.15 -25.69
C ALA A 121 3.51 5.28 -24.18
N VAL A 122 4.01 6.44 -23.75
CA VAL A 122 4.23 6.73 -22.32
C VAL A 122 2.90 6.82 -21.57
N VAL A 123 1.89 7.49 -22.13
CA VAL A 123 0.54 7.56 -21.53
C VAL A 123 -0.05 6.16 -21.38
N PHE A 124 0.08 5.30 -22.39
CA PHE A 124 -0.35 3.90 -22.31
C PHE A 124 0.35 3.12 -21.17
N LEU A 125 1.66 3.36 -20.99
CA LEU A 125 2.44 2.73 -19.95
C LEU A 125 2.01 3.20 -18.55
N VAL A 126 1.78 4.50 -18.38
CA VAL A 126 1.50 5.15 -17.09
C VAL A 126 0.04 4.98 -16.66
N VAL A 127 -0.92 5.04 -17.61
CA VAL A 127 -2.34 4.94 -17.27
C VAL A 127 -2.70 3.51 -16.90
N GLN A 128 -3.13 3.33 -15.66
CA GLN A 128 -3.57 2.04 -15.13
C GLN A 128 -5.03 2.15 -14.67
N PRO A 129 -6.01 1.80 -15.55
CA PRO A 129 -7.40 1.86 -15.17
C PRO A 129 -7.69 0.83 -14.06
N VAL A 130 -8.31 1.31 -13.00
CA VAL A 130 -8.81 0.45 -11.92
C VAL A 130 -10.26 0.09 -12.26
N HIS A 131 -10.54 -1.21 -12.27
CA HIS A 131 -11.87 -1.75 -12.48
C HIS A 131 -12.29 -2.52 -11.24
N GLY A 132 -13.54 -2.31 -10.80
CA GLY A 132 -14.07 -2.97 -9.62
C GLY A 132 -13.49 -2.39 -8.32
N PHE A 133 -13.57 -3.20 -7.28
CA PHE A 133 -13.03 -2.91 -5.96
C PHE A 133 -11.83 -3.81 -5.67
N GLN A 134 -10.81 -3.24 -5.05
CA GLN A 134 -9.62 -3.95 -4.59
C GLN A 134 -9.40 -3.67 -3.11
N SER A 135 -9.13 -4.70 -2.34
CA SER A 135 -8.57 -4.57 -1.00
C SER A 135 -7.23 -5.29 -0.91
N TRP A 136 -6.28 -4.65 -0.25
CA TRP A 136 -4.95 -5.17 -0.02
C TRP A 136 -4.70 -5.23 1.48
N PHE A 137 -4.42 -6.42 1.99
CA PHE A 137 -3.92 -6.61 3.33
C PHE A 137 -2.41 -6.69 3.22
N LEU A 138 -1.73 -5.67 3.72
CA LEU A 138 -0.28 -5.54 3.58
C LEU A 138 0.44 -6.49 4.53
N ASP A 139 1.57 -7.03 4.08
CA ASP A 139 2.47 -7.78 4.95
C ASP A 139 3.32 -6.77 5.74
N VAL A 140 2.79 -6.34 6.87
CA VAL A 140 3.43 -5.37 7.77
C VAL A 140 4.17 -6.06 8.94
N GLY A 141 4.21 -7.39 8.95
CA GLY A 141 4.60 -8.16 10.12
C GLY A 141 3.50 -8.14 11.17
N GLN A 142 3.85 -8.01 12.45
CA GLN A 142 2.86 -7.92 13.51
C GLN A 142 2.24 -6.53 13.54
N GLY A 143 0.97 -6.44 13.11
CA GLY A 143 0.20 -5.22 12.96
C GLY A 143 -0.79 -5.31 11.81
N ASP A 144 -1.42 -4.19 11.49
CA ASP A 144 -2.42 -4.08 10.44
C ASP A 144 -2.06 -3.03 9.38
N GLY A 145 -2.49 -3.28 8.16
CA GLY A 145 -2.47 -2.33 7.08
C GLY A 145 -3.39 -2.80 5.97
N VAL A 146 -4.52 -2.12 5.77
CA VAL A 146 -5.50 -2.47 4.75
C VAL A 146 -5.72 -1.30 3.81
N PHE A 147 -5.45 -1.50 2.53
CA PHE A 147 -5.67 -0.50 1.50
C PHE A 147 -6.84 -0.89 0.62
N LEU A 148 -7.80 0.03 0.48
CA LEU A 148 -9.03 -0.15 -0.29
C LEU A 148 -9.00 0.80 -1.50
N ARG A 149 -9.32 0.28 -2.67
CA ARG A 149 -9.28 1.05 -3.91
C ARG A 149 -10.43 0.73 -4.82
N THR A 150 -11.07 1.76 -5.34
CA THR A 150 -11.93 1.72 -6.52
C THR A 150 -11.34 2.62 -7.62
N ARG A 151 -12.06 2.81 -8.72
CA ARG A 151 -11.67 3.78 -9.74
C ARG A 151 -11.58 5.21 -9.18
N ASP A 152 -12.46 5.54 -8.24
CA ASP A 152 -12.74 6.92 -7.83
C ASP A 152 -12.20 7.25 -6.43
N GLU A 153 -11.68 6.24 -5.70
CA GLU A 153 -11.33 6.38 -4.28
C GLU A 153 -10.16 5.51 -3.88
N ALA A 154 -9.36 6.03 -2.96
CA ALA A 154 -8.26 5.35 -2.29
C ALA A 154 -8.37 5.58 -0.77
N ILE A 155 -8.53 4.50 -0.01
CA ILE A 155 -8.73 4.53 1.43
C ILE A 155 -7.67 3.64 2.08
N LEU A 156 -7.03 4.11 3.13
CA LEU A 156 -6.13 3.34 3.97
C LEU A 156 -6.81 3.11 5.32
N SER A 157 -6.97 1.85 5.73
CA SER A 157 -7.43 1.49 7.07
C SER A 157 -6.26 0.88 7.83
N ASP A 158 -5.81 1.58 8.84
CA ASP A 158 -4.60 1.31 9.58
C ASP A 158 -3.35 1.18 8.69
N CYS A 159 -2.21 1.36 9.25
CA CYS A 159 -0.92 0.87 8.77
C CYS A 159 0.11 1.04 9.86
N GLY A 160 0.47 -0.04 10.49
CA GLY A 160 1.48 -0.05 11.53
C GLY A 160 2.12 -1.41 11.71
N SER A 161 3.19 -1.43 12.50
CA SER A 161 3.90 -2.66 12.84
C SER A 161 4.61 -2.52 14.18
N SER A 162 4.48 -3.54 15.05
CA SER A 162 5.30 -3.62 16.26
C SER A 162 6.72 -4.16 15.98
N GLN A 163 6.92 -4.84 14.84
CA GLN A 163 8.21 -5.41 14.44
C GLN A 163 9.06 -4.45 13.60
N ASP A 164 8.44 -3.59 12.77
CA ASP A 164 9.15 -2.61 11.93
C ASP A 164 8.70 -1.17 12.22
N LYS A 165 9.53 -0.44 12.97
CA LYS A 165 9.29 0.99 13.27
C LYS A 165 9.37 1.90 12.03
N LYS A 166 9.90 1.39 10.91
CA LYS A 166 10.03 2.12 9.64
C LYS A 166 9.03 1.64 8.59
N ILE A 167 7.97 0.96 8.99
CA ILE A 167 6.97 0.37 8.10
C ILE A 167 6.39 1.38 7.10
N GLY A 168 6.22 2.63 7.51
CA GLY A 168 5.79 3.73 6.64
C GLY A 168 6.72 3.92 5.44
N LYS A 169 8.04 3.94 5.69
CA LYS A 169 9.07 4.09 4.66
C LYS A 169 9.31 2.81 3.87
N ASN A 170 9.33 1.66 4.56
CA ASN A 170 9.75 0.40 3.97
C ASN A 170 8.64 -0.31 3.17
N VAL A 171 7.38 -0.14 3.58
CA VAL A 171 6.23 -0.86 2.99
C VAL A 171 5.17 0.11 2.47
N LEU A 172 4.64 1.01 3.31
CA LEU A 172 3.48 1.82 2.95
C LEU A 172 3.75 2.77 1.78
N GLU A 173 4.80 3.58 1.86
CA GLU A 173 5.15 4.52 0.79
C GLU A 173 5.43 3.83 -0.54
N PRO A 174 6.35 2.83 -0.61
CA PRO A 174 6.61 2.12 -1.85
C PRO A 174 5.36 1.44 -2.41
N PHE A 175 4.51 0.89 -1.55
CA PHE A 175 3.25 0.28 -1.96
C PHE A 175 2.32 1.32 -2.59
N LEU A 176 2.03 2.42 -1.92
CA LEU A 176 1.14 3.47 -2.44
C LEU A 176 1.67 4.07 -3.76
N LYS A 177 2.98 4.34 -3.83
CA LYS A 177 3.63 4.83 -5.06
C LYS A 177 3.57 3.79 -6.19
N SER A 178 3.72 2.50 -5.88
CA SER A 178 3.56 1.42 -6.86
C SER A 178 2.15 1.31 -7.42
N GLN A 179 1.16 1.66 -6.60
CA GLN A 179 -0.24 1.74 -7.01
C GLN A 179 -0.59 3.04 -7.74
N GLY A 180 0.35 3.97 -7.88
CA GLY A 180 0.11 5.28 -8.51
C GLY A 180 -0.75 6.23 -7.65
N ILE A 181 -0.76 6.02 -6.33
CA ILE A 181 -1.57 6.83 -5.42
C ILE A 181 -0.85 8.14 -5.12
N ARG A 182 -1.52 9.24 -5.44
CA ARG A 182 -1.11 10.61 -5.10
C ARG A 182 -2.01 11.23 -4.03
N THR A 183 -3.18 10.64 -3.83
CA THR A 183 -4.14 11.13 -2.85
C THR A 183 -4.80 9.94 -2.18
N LEU A 184 -4.83 9.97 -0.86
CA LEU A 184 -5.71 9.15 -0.04
C LEU A 184 -6.94 9.99 0.28
N ASP A 185 -8.11 9.49 -0.10
CA ASP A 185 -9.39 10.17 0.20
C ASP A 185 -9.71 10.05 1.68
N TRP A 186 -9.39 8.90 2.28
CA TRP A 186 -9.53 8.63 3.70
C TRP A 186 -8.36 7.84 4.26
N ILE A 187 -7.98 8.19 5.49
CA ILE A 187 -7.26 7.31 6.40
C ILE A 187 -8.24 6.99 7.54
N LEU A 188 -8.46 5.70 7.80
CA LEU A 188 -9.28 5.21 8.90
C LEU A 188 -8.33 4.61 9.93
N VAL A 189 -8.37 5.07 11.15
CA VAL A 189 -7.57 4.53 12.26
C VAL A 189 -8.51 3.80 13.20
N SER A 190 -8.33 2.48 13.30
CA SER A 190 -9.14 1.69 14.22
C SER A 190 -8.90 2.11 15.67
N HIS A 191 -7.67 2.13 16.10
CA HIS A 191 -7.22 2.61 17.41
C HIS A 191 -5.77 3.13 17.33
N ALA A 192 -5.26 3.73 18.42
CA ALA A 192 -4.03 4.50 18.38
C ALA A 192 -2.77 3.72 18.78
N ASP A 193 -2.77 2.39 18.72
CA ASP A 193 -1.58 1.61 19.01
C ASP A 193 -0.59 1.63 17.86
N ALA A 194 0.69 1.44 18.17
CA ALA A 194 1.78 1.65 17.21
C ALA A 194 1.74 0.68 16.03
N ASP A 195 1.25 -0.53 16.25
CA ASP A 195 1.09 -1.56 15.21
C ASP A 195 -0.10 -1.31 14.28
N HIS A 196 -0.86 -0.23 14.52
CA HIS A 196 -1.89 0.29 13.63
C HIS A 196 -1.54 1.68 13.07
N THR A 197 -0.68 2.45 13.73
CA THR A 197 -0.52 3.88 13.41
C THR A 197 0.86 4.34 13.02
N ASN A 198 1.96 3.63 13.34
CA ASN A 198 3.31 4.17 13.13
C ASN A 198 3.65 4.40 11.64
N GLY A 199 3.07 3.64 10.72
CA GLY A 199 3.17 3.88 9.28
C GLY A 199 2.38 5.11 8.84
N ILE A 200 1.19 5.32 9.42
CA ILE A 200 0.35 6.51 9.19
C ILE A 200 1.04 7.76 9.73
N GLU A 201 1.59 7.70 10.95
CA GLU A 201 2.35 8.80 11.52
C GLU A 201 3.53 9.20 10.63
N TRP A 202 4.27 8.20 10.12
CA TRP A 202 5.36 8.44 9.19
C TRP A 202 4.87 9.10 7.91
N LEU A 203 3.79 8.60 7.31
CA LEU A 203 3.19 9.16 6.10
C LEU A 203 2.78 10.62 6.30
N LEU A 204 2.09 10.92 7.39
CA LEU A 204 1.64 12.27 7.72
C LEU A 204 2.80 13.23 8.06
N LYS A 205 3.93 12.73 8.52
CA LYS A 205 5.07 13.54 8.93
C LYS A 205 6.10 13.75 7.82
N GLU A 206 6.45 12.68 7.11
CA GLU A 206 7.65 12.67 6.24
C GLU A 206 7.29 12.64 4.74
N GLU A 207 6.17 12.00 4.33
CA GLU A 207 5.86 11.79 2.92
C GLU A 207 5.10 12.98 2.32
N ALA A 208 5.74 13.73 1.43
CA ALA A 208 5.19 14.95 0.83
C ALA A 208 4.38 14.72 -0.45
N ASP A 209 4.66 13.66 -1.20
CA ASP A 209 4.06 13.41 -2.53
C ASP A 209 2.64 12.86 -2.46
N ILE A 210 2.23 12.34 -1.30
CA ILE A 210 0.92 11.75 -1.09
C ILE A 210 0.06 12.69 -0.23
N ARG A 211 -0.98 13.22 -0.84
CA ARG A 211 -1.97 14.06 -0.14
C ARG A 211 -2.95 13.20 0.63
N VAL A 212 -3.30 13.59 1.85
CA VAL A 212 -4.39 13.01 2.64
C VAL A 212 -5.52 14.03 2.73
N ARG A 213 -6.75 13.61 2.40
CA ARG A 213 -7.92 14.49 2.47
C ARG A 213 -8.62 14.44 3.83
N ASN A 214 -8.85 13.23 4.31
CA ASN A 214 -9.63 13.01 5.52
C ASN A 214 -8.95 11.96 6.42
N LEU A 215 -9.04 12.17 7.73
CA LEU A 215 -8.65 11.23 8.77
C LEU A 215 -9.87 10.92 9.64
N ALA A 216 -10.21 9.64 9.78
CA ALA A 216 -11.24 9.17 10.70
C ALA A 216 -10.59 8.51 11.92
N LEU A 217 -11.03 8.91 13.10
CA LEU A 217 -10.61 8.43 14.42
C LEU A 217 -11.84 7.96 15.21
N PRO A 218 -11.70 7.02 16.17
CA PRO A 218 -12.81 6.63 17.02
C PRO A 218 -13.25 7.77 17.94
N ALA A 219 -14.57 8.01 18.03
CA ALA A 219 -15.13 9.07 18.87
C ALA A 219 -14.78 8.90 20.36
N ALA A 220 -14.70 7.66 20.82
CA ALA A 220 -14.30 7.33 22.19
C ALA A 220 -12.84 7.74 22.51
N GLY A 221 -11.97 7.87 21.49
CA GLY A 221 -10.59 8.30 21.65
C GLY A 221 -10.40 9.83 21.71
N LYS A 222 -11.48 10.60 21.51
CA LYS A 222 -11.39 12.07 21.44
C LYS A 222 -10.84 12.66 22.72
N GLY A 223 -9.77 13.44 22.58
CA GLY A 223 -9.11 14.09 23.73
C GLY A 223 -7.92 13.31 24.29
N GLN A 224 -7.72 12.04 23.97
CA GLN A 224 -6.54 11.28 24.35
C GLN A 224 -5.30 11.74 23.56
N GLU A 225 -4.12 11.71 24.19
CA GLU A 225 -2.88 12.28 23.65
C GLU A 225 -2.45 11.58 22.33
N ALA A 226 -2.60 10.26 22.23
CA ALA A 226 -2.25 9.52 21.03
C ALA A 226 -3.07 9.96 19.79
N TYR A 227 -4.39 10.18 19.97
CA TYR A 227 -5.26 10.65 18.89
C TYR A 227 -5.02 12.14 18.58
N LYS A 228 -4.77 12.98 19.60
CA LYS A 228 -4.38 14.39 19.38
C LYS A 228 -3.12 14.53 18.53
N LYS A 229 -2.15 13.63 18.72
CA LYS A 229 -0.95 13.61 17.91
C LYS A 229 -1.27 13.36 16.44
N LEU A 230 -2.08 12.34 16.13
CA LEU A 230 -2.52 12.01 14.77
C LEU A 230 -3.34 13.15 14.16
N GLU A 231 -4.29 13.70 14.92
CA GLU A 231 -5.07 14.86 14.51
C GLU A 231 -4.19 16.06 14.15
N THR A 232 -3.22 16.38 15.01
CA THR A 232 -2.28 17.49 14.78
C THR A 232 -1.48 17.29 13.49
N LEU A 233 -0.95 16.08 13.26
CA LEU A 233 -0.21 15.74 12.05
C LEU A 233 -1.10 15.85 10.79
N ALA A 234 -2.32 15.32 10.85
CA ALA A 234 -3.26 15.34 9.73
C ALA A 234 -3.68 16.76 9.38
N ARG A 235 -4.06 17.59 10.38
CA ARG A 235 -4.42 18.99 10.17
C ARG A 235 -3.26 19.83 9.62
N LYS A 236 -2.04 19.58 10.06
CA LYS A 236 -0.83 20.23 9.51
C LYS A 236 -0.64 19.90 8.02
N ARG A 237 -1.11 18.75 7.57
CA ARG A 237 -1.11 18.32 6.15
C ARG A 237 -2.33 18.80 5.37
N GLY A 238 -3.22 19.56 6.01
CA GLY A 238 -4.46 20.06 5.41
C GLY A 238 -5.57 19.02 5.29
N ALA A 239 -5.49 17.92 6.03
CA ALA A 239 -6.55 16.92 6.10
C ALA A 239 -7.64 17.36 7.08
N GLU A 240 -8.89 17.04 6.75
CA GLU A 240 -10.00 17.15 7.69
C GLU A 240 -9.99 15.95 8.64
N VAL A 241 -10.40 16.16 9.91
CA VAL A 241 -10.40 15.11 10.94
C VAL A 241 -11.79 14.91 11.48
N TYR A 242 -12.23 13.67 11.46
CA TYR A 242 -13.55 13.21 11.90
C TYR A 242 -13.39 12.21 13.03
N TYR A 243 -14.28 12.30 14.02
CA TYR A 243 -14.40 11.35 15.10
C TYR A 243 -15.69 10.57 14.91
N LEU A 244 -15.57 9.29 14.61
CA LEU A 244 -16.70 8.46 14.20
C LEU A 244 -17.18 7.52 15.32
N HIS A 245 -18.46 7.26 15.29
CA HIS A 245 -19.16 6.30 16.16
C HIS A 245 -20.19 5.49 15.37
N ARG A 246 -20.80 4.52 15.99
CA ARG A 246 -21.83 3.67 15.39
C ARG A 246 -22.91 4.47 14.67
N GLY A 247 -23.29 3.97 13.50
CA GLY A 247 -24.34 4.52 12.66
C GLY A 247 -23.86 5.55 11.65
N GLU A 248 -22.69 6.13 11.85
CA GLU A 248 -22.13 7.04 10.87
C GLU A 248 -21.58 6.29 9.66
N THR A 249 -21.56 6.94 8.53
CA THR A 249 -21.12 6.36 7.27
C THR A 249 -20.07 7.26 6.63
N VAL A 250 -18.91 6.70 6.35
CA VAL A 250 -17.95 7.34 5.48
C VAL A 250 -18.49 7.23 4.05
N ARG A 251 -18.90 8.36 3.51
CA ARG A 251 -19.43 8.43 2.15
C ARG A 251 -18.27 8.44 1.15
N ALA A 252 -18.14 7.38 0.47
CA ALA A 252 -17.31 7.23 -0.70
C ALA A 252 -18.22 7.10 -1.94
N LYS A 253 -17.70 7.39 -3.14
CA LYS A 253 -18.54 7.43 -4.36
C LYS A 253 -19.11 6.07 -4.74
N SER A 254 -18.30 5.04 -4.59
CA SER A 254 -18.63 3.66 -4.99
C SER A 254 -18.63 2.66 -3.83
N LEU A 255 -18.10 3.04 -2.66
CA LEU A 255 -18.09 2.24 -1.45
C LEU A 255 -19.03 2.86 -0.41
N ALA A 256 -19.69 2.01 0.37
CA ALA A 256 -20.33 2.44 1.61
C ALA A 256 -19.56 1.78 2.77
N LEU A 257 -19.05 2.62 3.68
CA LEU A 257 -18.37 2.17 4.90
C LEU A 257 -19.21 2.61 6.09
N ARG A 258 -20.00 1.70 6.64
CA ARG A 258 -20.83 1.94 7.83
C ARG A 258 -20.03 1.62 9.07
N CYS A 259 -19.91 2.58 9.98
CA CYS A 259 -19.31 2.38 11.29
C CYS A 259 -20.26 1.55 12.17
N LEU A 260 -19.80 0.40 12.65
CA LEU A 260 -20.53 -0.49 13.54
C LEU A 260 -20.17 -0.28 15.01
N TYR A 261 -19.00 0.26 15.30
CA TYR A 261 -18.45 0.47 16.63
C TYR A 261 -17.34 1.54 16.57
N PRO A 262 -17.08 2.34 17.64
CA PRO A 262 -17.67 2.32 18.99
C PRO A 262 -19.08 2.93 19.06
N GLU A 263 -19.74 2.76 20.22
CA GLU A 263 -21.01 3.38 20.51
C GLU A 263 -20.88 4.90 20.66
N ALA A 264 -21.99 5.61 20.39
CA ALA A 264 -22.04 7.04 20.65
C ALA A 264 -21.98 7.31 22.15
N GLY A 265 -21.11 8.23 22.58
CA GLY A 265 -20.96 8.62 23.97
C GLY A 265 -20.18 7.68 24.87
N GLU A 266 -19.56 6.63 24.29
CA GLU A 266 -18.57 5.84 25.04
C GLU A 266 -17.41 6.72 25.51
N THR A 267 -17.04 6.54 26.78
CA THR A 267 -15.86 7.20 27.36
C THR A 267 -14.60 6.40 27.05
N PRO A 268 -13.44 7.05 27.00
CA PRO A 268 -12.18 6.34 26.81
C PRO A 268 -11.99 5.25 27.86
N ALA A 269 -11.81 4.00 27.40
CA ALA A 269 -11.36 2.93 28.28
C ALA A 269 -9.85 3.02 28.51
N GLU A 270 -9.37 2.35 29.57
CA GLU A 270 -7.93 2.19 29.81
C GLU A 270 -7.28 1.39 28.68
N GLU A 271 -7.98 0.40 28.13
CA GLU A 271 -7.54 -0.41 26.98
C GLU A 271 -7.99 0.24 25.69
N ARG A 272 -7.03 0.67 24.86
CA ARG A 272 -7.28 1.35 23.57
C ARG A 272 -7.97 0.45 22.53
N ASN A 273 -7.73 -0.86 22.61
CA ASN A 273 -8.32 -1.84 21.71
C ASN A 273 -9.84 -1.88 21.79
N SER A 274 -10.39 -1.71 23.02
CA SER A 274 -11.83 -1.73 23.31
C SER A 274 -12.65 -0.62 22.66
N HIS A 275 -12.06 0.22 21.81
CA HIS A 275 -12.78 1.27 21.11
C HIS A 275 -12.34 1.36 19.65
N SER A 276 -11.85 0.24 19.11
CA SER A 276 -11.46 0.17 17.70
C SER A 276 -12.64 0.50 16.78
N LEU A 277 -12.41 1.34 15.77
CA LEU A 277 -13.39 1.52 14.70
C LEU A 277 -13.61 0.21 13.96
N VAL A 278 -14.86 -0.20 13.88
CA VAL A 278 -15.31 -1.35 13.10
C VAL A 278 -16.13 -0.86 11.93
N PHE A 279 -15.74 -1.28 10.72
CA PHE A 279 -16.44 -0.91 9.50
C PHE A 279 -17.03 -2.09 8.77
N ASP A 280 -18.27 -1.94 8.35
CA ASP A 280 -18.96 -2.76 7.36
C ASP A 280 -18.82 -2.07 6.01
N VAL A 281 -18.00 -2.66 5.14
CA VAL A 281 -17.65 -2.12 3.81
C VAL A 281 -18.43 -2.88 2.76
N THR A 282 -19.20 -2.17 1.93
CA THR A 282 -20.00 -2.77 0.86
C THR A 282 -19.65 -2.23 -0.51
N TYR A 283 -19.58 -3.15 -1.50
CA TYR A 283 -19.41 -2.86 -2.92
C TYR A 283 -20.27 -3.81 -3.75
N GLY A 284 -21.38 -3.34 -4.25
CA GLY A 284 -22.38 -4.21 -4.90
C GLY A 284 -22.88 -5.30 -3.94
N LYS A 285 -22.65 -6.58 -4.27
CA LYS A 285 -22.97 -7.72 -3.39
C LYS A 285 -21.80 -8.15 -2.48
N PHE A 286 -20.62 -7.58 -2.69
CA PHE A 286 -19.47 -7.87 -1.84
C PHE A 286 -19.59 -7.10 -0.52
N ARG A 287 -19.38 -7.79 0.58
CA ARG A 287 -19.40 -7.23 1.93
C ARG A 287 -18.17 -7.67 2.71
N MET A 288 -17.50 -6.72 3.34
CA MET A 288 -16.28 -6.96 4.10
C MET A 288 -16.37 -6.29 5.48
N LEU A 289 -15.93 -6.97 6.53
CA LEU A 289 -15.75 -6.40 7.86
C LEU A 289 -14.27 -6.10 8.13
N LEU A 290 -14.02 -4.86 8.57
CA LEU A 290 -12.78 -4.41 9.18
C LEU A 290 -13.02 -4.23 10.67
N THR A 291 -12.40 -5.07 11.49
CA THR A 291 -12.73 -5.19 12.91
C THR A 291 -11.75 -4.50 13.85
N GLY A 292 -10.61 -4.01 13.31
CA GLY A 292 -9.53 -3.54 14.19
C GLY A 292 -9.14 -4.62 15.19
N ASP A 293 -8.97 -4.22 16.44
CA ASP A 293 -8.55 -5.11 17.52
C ASP A 293 -9.59 -5.24 18.63
N ILE A 294 -10.90 -5.21 18.25
CA ILE A 294 -11.99 -5.42 19.21
C ILE A 294 -11.87 -6.78 19.90
N GLY A 295 -12.29 -6.79 21.16
CA GLY A 295 -12.45 -8.01 21.96
C GLY A 295 -13.89 -8.53 21.96
N VAL A 296 -14.08 -9.69 22.60
CA VAL A 296 -15.40 -10.36 22.74
C VAL A 296 -16.49 -9.45 23.33
N GLU A 297 -16.15 -8.58 24.26
CA GLU A 297 -17.13 -7.65 24.86
C GLU A 297 -17.64 -6.62 23.84
N ASP A 298 -16.77 -6.13 22.96
CA ASP A 298 -17.14 -5.19 21.91
C ASP A 298 -17.95 -5.91 20.81
N GLU A 299 -17.58 -7.16 20.51
CA GLU A 299 -18.35 -8.02 19.60
C GLU A 299 -19.78 -8.20 20.07
N ARG A 300 -19.99 -8.46 21.38
CA ARG A 300 -21.33 -8.56 21.98
C ARG A 300 -22.15 -7.29 21.83
N LYS A 301 -21.53 -6.11 22.00
CA LYS A 301 -22.22 -4.82 21.79
C LYS A 301 -22.63 -4.65 20.32
N ILE A 302 -21.79 -5.09 19.36
CA ILE A 302 -22.14 -5.07 17.95
C ILE A 302 -23.31 -6.01 17.67
N LEU A 303 -23.26 -7.24 18.19
CA LEU A 303 -24.30 -8.25 17.99
C LEU A 303 -25.65 -7.81 18.53
N ALA A 304 -25.70 -7.20 19.71
CA ALA A 304 -26.94 -6.74 20.34
C ALA A 304 -27.79 -5.81 19.45
N VAL A 305 -27.16 -5.13 18.47
CA VAL A 305 -27.87 -4.21 17.56
C VAL A 305 -28.04 -4.81 16.16
N GLU A 306 -27.17 -5.72 15.74
CA GLU A 306 -27.22 -6.34 14.41
C GLU A 306 -28.10 -7.62 14.36
N GLU A 307 -28.49 -8.20 15.51
CA GLU A 307 -29.33 -9.40 15.57
C GLU A 307 -30.71 -9.23 14.91
N ASP A 308 -31.28 -8.04 14.97
CA ASP A 308 -32.57 -7.73 14.35
C ASP A 308 -32.53 -7.50 12.84
N LYS A 309 -31.32 -7.39 12.26
CA LYS A 309 -31.14 -7.19 10.83
C LYS A 309 -31.00 -8.53 10.12
N LYS A 310 -31.74 -8.67 9.00
CA LYS A 310 -31.63 -9.83 8.12
C LYS A 310 -30.16 -10.12 7.85
N ARG A 311 -29.66 -11.24 8.39
CA ARG A 311 -28.24 -11.61 8.38
C ARG A 311 -27.76 -11.81 6.94
N GLU A 312 -27.17 -10.77 6.36
CA GLU A 312 -26.44 -10.91 5.10
C GLU A 312 -25.02 -11.41 5.40
N LYS A 313 -24.65 -12.52 4.78
CA LYS A 313 -23.33 -13.11 4.94
C LYS A 313 -22.23 -12.14 4.54
N VAL A 314 -21.16 -12.12 5.32
CA VAL A 314 -19.96 -11.37 5.01
C VAL A 314 -19.11 -12.18 4.04
N THR A 315 -18.67 -11.55 2.96
CA THR A 315 -17.79 -12.22 1.99
C THR A 315 -16.38 -12.34 2.55
N LEU A 316 -15.88 -11.28 3.21
CA LEU A 316 -14.51 -11.19 3.69
C LEU A 316 -14.45 -10.58 5.10
N LEU A 317 -13.81 -11.26 6.02
CA LEU A 317 -13.53 -10.77 7.37
C LEU A 317 -12.03 -10.49 7.51
N LYS A 318 -11.65 -9.33 8.01
CA LYS A 318 -10.37 -9.14 8.67
C LYS A 318 -10.53 -9.63 10.10
N ALA A 319 -9.84 -10.70 10.50
CA ALA A 319 -9.93 -11.22 11.86
C ALA A 319 -9.50 -10.18 12.89
N ALA A 320 -10.25 -10.05 13.97
CA ALA A 320 -9.98 -9.08 15.02
C ALA A 320 -8.69 -9.43 15.77
N HIS A 321 -7.96 -8.40 16.18
CA HIS A 321 -6.80 -8.46 17.08
C HIS A 321 -5.79 -9.54 16.67
N HIS A 322 -5.47 -9.59 15.36
CA HIS A 322 -4.50 -10.51 14.76
C HIS A 322 -4.74 -11.99 15.05
N GLY A 323 -5.97 -12.37 15.41
CA GLY A 323 -6.32 -13.72 15.85
C GLY A 323 -6.04 -13.96 17.34
N SER A 324 -6.18 -12.97 18.19
CA SER A 324 -6.15 -13.12 19.65
C SER A 324 -7.21 -14.10 20.13
N ASN A 325 -6.94 -14.84 21.20
CA ASN A 325 -7.94 -15.70 21.81
C ASN A 325 -9.13 -14.94 22.41
N GLY A 326 -8.92 -13.68 22.80
CA GLY A 326 -9.94 -12.78 23.33
C GLY A 326 -10.80 -12.09 22.25
N SER A 327 -10.79 -12.54 21.01
CA SER A 327 -11.54 -11.98 19.88
C SER A 327 -12.09 -13.06 18.96
N SER A 328 -12.92 -12.66 18.00
CA SER A 328 -13.56 -13.58 17.04
C SER A 328 -14.32 -14.70 17.73
N SER A 329 -15.31 -14.30 18.58
CA SER A 329 -16.18 -15.24 19.30
C SER A 329 -17.02 -16.09 18.35
N GLU A 330 -17.49 -17.26 18.83
CA GLU A 330 -18.35 -18.14 18.06
C GLU A 330 -19.62 -17.40 17.61
N GLU A 331 -20.25 -16.67 18.53
CA GLU A 331 -21.48 -15.91 18.26
C GLU A 331 -21.26 -14.86 17.18
N PHE A 332 -20.11 -14.16 17.21
CA PHE A 332 -19.74 -13.16 16.22
C PHE A 332 -19.53 -13.81 14.84
N LEU A 333 -18.81 -14.90 14.81
CA LEU A 333 -18.52 -15.65 13.60
C LEU A 333 -19.76 -16.29 13.01
N GLU A 334 -20.65 -16.84 13.81
CA GLU A 334 -21.96 -17.38 13.36
C GLU A 334 -22.86 -16.29 12.78
N CYS A 335 -22.91 -15.12 13.45
CA CYS A 335 -23.70 -13.99 12.99
C CYS A 335 -23.29 -13.52 11.60
N PHE A 336 -22.00 -13.27 11.40
CA PHE A 336 -21.48 -12.70 10.16
C PHE A 336 -21.11 -13.77 9.11
N SER A 337 -20.90 -15.01 9.50
CA SER A 337 -20.68 -16.18 8.65
C SER A 337 -19.73 -15.90 7.48
N PRO A 338 -18.45 -15.48 7.72
CA PRO A 338 -17.55 -15.06 6.67
C PRO A 338 -17.16 -16.22 5.75
N ALA A 339 -17.19 -15.97 4.43
CA ALA A 339 -16.72 -16.96 3.45
C ALA A 339 -15.19 -17.04 3.43
N PHE A 340 -14.53 -15.90 3.64
CA PHE A 340 -13.07 -15.75 3.70
C PHE A 340 -12.67 -14.94 4.90
N THR A 341 -11.55 -15.29 5.50
CA THR A 341 -10.96 -14.53 6.61
C THR A 341 -9.49 -14.26 6.34
N VAL A 342 -9.07 -13.00 6.52
CA VAL A 342 -7.66 -12.63 6.52
C VAL A 342 -7.17 -12.45 7.95
N LEU A 343 -6.12 -13.18 8.30
CA LEU A 343 -5.33 -13.04 9.52
C LEU A 343 -4.07 -12.23 9.19
N SER A 344 -3.98 -11.04 9.74
CA SER A 344 -2.81 -10.16 9.64
C SER A 344 -1.95 -10.34 10.89
N TYR A 345 -0.77 -10.92 10.75
CA TYR A 345 0.17 -11.11 11.86
C TYR A 345 1.59 -11.34 11.33
N GLY A 346 2.58 -11.12 12.18
CA GLY A 346 3.99 -11.33 11.87
C GLY A 346 4.49 -12.72 12.24
N GLU A 347 5.29 -13.31 11.36
CA GLU A 347 6.00 -14.54 11.66
C GLU A 347 6.93 -14.32 12.88
N GLY A 348 6.94 -15.27 13.82
CA GLY A 348 7.78 -15.20 15.02
C GLY A 348 7.41 -14.07 15.99
N ASN A 349 6.18 -13.54 15.95
CA ASN A 349 5.73 -12.55 16.92
C ASN A 349 5.73 -13.10 18.35
N THR A 350 5.89 -12.21 19.32
CA THR A 350 5.99 -12.57 20.76
C THR A 350 4.63 -12.54 21.47
N TYR A 351 3.55 -12.20 20.76
CA TYR A 351 2.20 -12.07 21.33
C TYR A 351 1.45 -13.40 21.36
N GLY A 352 1.98 -14.44 20.69
CA GLY A 352 1.29 -15.71 20.54
C GLY A 352 0.11 -15.66 19.57
N HIS A 353 0.12 -14.69 18.65
CA HIS A 353 -0.92 -14.53 17.61
C HIS A 353 -0.50 -15.21 16.31
N PRO A 354 -1.43 -15.87 15.57
CA PRO A 354 -2.81 -16.14 16.02
C PRO A 354 -2.83 -17.23 17.10
N ALA A 355 -3.73 -17.10 18.07
CA ALA A 355 -3.94 -18.12 19.09
C ALA A 355 -4.56 -19.39 18.44
N PRO A 356 -4.13 -20.60 18.82
CA PRO A 356 -4.69 -21.84 18.26
C PRO A 356 -6.22 -21.91 18.36
N GLU A 357 -6.77 -21.49 19.49
CA GLU A 357 -8.22 -21.51 19.75
C GLU A 357 -8.98 -20.55 18.84
N ALA A 358 -8.41 -19.38 18.54
CA ALA A 358 -9.02 -18.44 17.59
C ALA A 358 -9.02 -19.00 16.16
N VAL A 359 -7.94 -19.68 15.78
CA VAL A 359 -7.86 -20.35 14.47
C VAL A 359 -8.87 -21.49 14.39
N GLU A 360 -9.01 -22.29 15.43
CA GLU A 360 -9.99 -23.38 15.50
C GLU A 360 -11.43 -22.86 15.36
N ARG A 361 -11.80 -21.78 16.08
CA ARG A 361 -13.11 -21.14 15.93
C ARG A 361 -13.38 -20.69 14.48
N LEU A 362 -12.38 -20.07 13.84
CA LEU A 362 -12.48 -19.69 12.44
C LEU A 362 -12.65 -20.89 11.51
N GLU A 363 -11.89 -21.96 11.69
CA GLU A 363 -11.97 -23.17 10.89
C GLU A 363 -13.34 -23.87 11.03
N GLN A 364 -13.92 -23.86 12.23
CA GLN A 364 -15.24 -24.43 12.50
C GLN A 364 -16.37 -23.73 11.74
N THR A 365 -16.24 -22.43 11.42
CA THR A 365 -17.22 -21.73 10.56
C THR A 365 -17.13 -22.13 9.09
N GLY A 366 -16.12 -22.87 8.69
CA GLY A 366 -15.86 -23.23 7.30
C GLY A 366 -15.30 -22.08 6.45
N THR A 367 -14.86 -20.95 7.09
CA THR A 367 -14.21 -19.84 6.37
C THR A 367 -12.86 -20.27 5.79
N GLU A 368 -12.51 -19.79 4.60
CA GLU A 368 -11.17 -19.98 4.05
C GLU A 368 -10.21 -18.93 4.62
N ILE A 369 -9.18 -19.39 5.35
CA ILE A 369 -8.25 -18.51 6.06
C ILE A 369 -7.04 -18.19 5.18
N TRP A 370 -6.73 -16.89 5.04
CA TRP A 370 -5.54 -16.34 4.42
C TRP A 370 -4.68 -15.63 5.46
N ARG A 371 -3.40 -16.00 5.54
CA ARG A 371 -2.46 -15.49 6.55
C ARG A 371 -1.41 -14.63 5.86
N THR A 372 -1.21 -13.39 6.31
CA THR A 372 -0.18 -12.49 5.74
C THR A 372 1.23 -13.04 5.94
N ALA A 373 1.52 -13.66 7.07
CA ALA A 373 2.81 -14.31 7.35
C ALA A 373 3.17 -15.38 6.30
N ASP A 374 2.18 -16.17 5.85
CA ASP A 374 2.39 -17.26 4.89
C ASP A 374 2.31 -16.79 3.45
N SER A 375 1.35 -15.90 3.16
CA SER A 375 0.98 -15.49 1.80
C SER A 375 1.68 -14.22 1.33
N GLY A 376 2.38 -13.51 2.23
CA GLY A 376 2.76 -12.12 2.01
C GLY A 376 1.52 -11.23 1.98
N ALA A 377 1.60 -10.10 1.31
CA ALA A 377 0.42 -9.27 1.12
C ALA A 377 -0.69 -10.05 0.41
N VAL A 378 -1.93 -9.91 0.89
CA VAL A 378 -3.12 -10.57 0.31
C VAL A 378 -3.93 -9.52 -0.43
N ASN A 379 -4.18 -9.76 -1.72
CA ASN A 379 -5.03 -8.91 -2.56
C ASN A 379 -6.35 -9.60 -2.85
N VAL A 380 -7.43 -8.87 -2.65
CA VAL A 380 -8.78 -9.27 -3.03
C VAL A 380 -9.30 -8.30 -4.08
N TRP A 381 -9.78 -8.82 -5.20
CA TRP A 381 -10.43 -8.06 -6.25
C TRP A 381 -11.86 -8.54 -6.45
N THR A 382 -12.80 -7.62 -6.69
CA THR A 382 -14.18 -7.96 -7.02
C THR A 382 -14.81 -6.97 -8.01
N ASP A 383 -15.70 -7.47 -8.86
CA ASP A 383 -16.60 -6.67 -9.68
C ASP A 383 -17.98 -6.44 -9.00
N GLY A 384 -18.09 -6.81 -7.72
CA GLY A 384 -19.33 -6.76 -6.95
C GLY A 384 -20.18 -8.05 -7.05
N LYS A 385 -19.78 -9.01 -7.92
CA LYS A 385 -20.46 -10.30 -8.11
C LYS A 385 -19.49 -11.48 -8.05
N ARG A 386 -18.29 -11.32 -8.58
CA ARG A 386 -17.22 -12.32 -8.55
C ARG A 386 -16.08 -11.78 -7.71
N MET A 387 -15.38 -12.65 -7.04
CA MET A 387 -14.21 -12.30 -6.23
C MET A 387 -13.01 -13.14 -6.64
N TYR A 388 -11.83 -12.52 -6.59
CA TYR A 388 -10.55 -13.19 -6.74
C TYR A 388 -9.67 -12.82 -5.55
N ILE A 389 -9.01 -13.81 -4.97
CA ILE A 389 -8.07 -13.62 -3.86
C ILE A 389 -6.69 -14.17 -4.24
N LYS A 390 -5.63 -13.46 -3.86
CA LYS A 390 -4.25 -13.82 -4.21
C LYS A 390 -3.27 -13.35 -3.13
N GLY A 391 -2.33 -14.24 -2.75
CA GLY A 391 -1.15 -13.90 -1.97
C GLY A 391 0.06 -13.56 -2.86
N TYR A 392 1.02 -12.83 -2.32
CA TYR A 392 2.21 -12.35 -3.05
C TYR A 392 3.52 -13.06 -2.66
N LYS A 393 3.56 -13.78 -1.56
CA LYS A 393 4.67 -14.66 -1.18
C LYS A 393 4.44 -16.03 -1.81
N LYS A 394 5.41 -16.60 -2.51
CA LYS A 394 5.32 -17.98 -2.98
C LYS A 394 5.29 -18.91 -1.76
N GLN A 395 4.18 -19.62 -1.59
CA GLN A 395 4.14 -20.71 -0.63
C GLN A 395 4.97 -21.88 -1.17
N ASP A 396 6.00 -22.26 -0.44
CA ASP A 396 6.81 -23.47 -0.70
C ASP A 396 6.09 -24.77 -0.30
N TYR A 397 4.81 -24.71 -0.05
CA TYR A 397 3.98 -25.87 0.27
C TYR A 397 3.22 -26.35 -0.97
N GLY A 398 3.60 -27.50 -1.48
CA GLY A 398 3.14 -28.28 -2.63
C GLY A 398 1.64 -28.34 -3.00
N LYS A 399 0.86 -27.28 -2.78
CA LYS A 399 -0.46 -27.04 -3.31
C LYS A 399 -0.54 -25.63 -3.87
N LYS A 400 -0.55 -25.52 -5.19
CA LYS A 400 -0.83 -24.27 -5.91
C LYS A 400 -2.18 -23.70 -5.48
N ARG A 401 -2.18 -22.69 -4.60
CA ARG A 401 -3.32 -21.79 -4.40
C ARG A 401 -3.13 -20.54 -5.27
N ASP A 402 -3.01 -20.74 -6.58
CA ASP A 402 -2.94 -19.64 -7.56
C ASP A 402 -4.37 -19.24 -7.92
N LYS A 403 -4.84 -18.09 -7.48
CA LYS A 403 -6.13 -17.47 -7.85
C LYS A 403 -7.35 -18.37 -7.71
N LYS A 404 -8.15 -18.19 -6.68
CA LYS A 404 -9.48 -18.79 -6.59
C LYS A 404 -10.53 -17.82 -7.12
N GLN A 405 -11.31 -18.25 -8.10
CA GLN A 405 -12.48 -17.53 -8.60
C GLN A 405 -13.73 -18.07 -7.90
N ILE A 406 -14.54 -17.19 -7.37
CA ILE A 406 -15.79 -17.54 -6.70
C ILE A 406 -16.92 -16.71 -7.30
N LYS A 407 -18.04 -17.38 -7.57
CA LYS A 407 -19.29 -16.73 -7.93
C LYS A 407 -20.10 -16.54 -6.66
N ASN A 408 -20.40 -15.30 -6.32
CA ASN A 408 -21.35 -14.95 -5.26
C ASN A 408 -22.79 -15.10 -5.74
#